data_ff1418fc0df69631173a54b3381b76a2
#
_entry.id   ff1418fc0df69631173a54b3381b76a2
#
_cell.length_a   1.000
_cell.length_b   1.000
_cell.length_c   1.000
_cell.angle_alpha   90.00
_cell.angle_beta   90.00
_cell.angle_gamma   90.00
#
_symmetry.space_group_name_H-M   'P 1'
#
loop_
_entity.id
_entity.type
_entity.pdbx_description
1 polymer ?
#
loop_
_entity_poly.entity_id
_entity_poly.type
_entity_poly.pdbx_seq_one_letter_code
_entity_poly.pdbx_strand_id
1 'polypeptide(L)'
;IGEMKTKPTQQAIRLLMQEGIFPDFILCRAHVPLDAVRKQKIEVYANIDADHVISAPDVDNVYEVPLNFEKEHLGRKLLKKFDLAPRAEPSWAGWRERVDAIGNPKEKIKIAMVGKYVDIGQFTLADSYISVNSALAHAGAQLSVGVKIDWIDSKLIEKNGPSLLSNYSGIIVNGGFGAGGIEGKIKAIEY
;
A
#
# COMPACT_ATOMS: atom_id res chain seq x y z
N ILE A 1 -1.94 -6.36 24.47
CA ILE A 1 -3.40 -6.30 24.58
C ILE A 1 -3.96 -6.58 23.19
N GLY A 2 -4.22 -7.85 22.83
CA GLY A 2 -4.66 -8.25 21.48
C GLY A 2 -6.14 -7.99 21.16
N GLU A 3 -6.86 -7.22 21.96
CA GLU A 3 -8.28 -6.93 21.73
C GLU A 3 -8.50 -5.65 20.92
N MET A 4 -9.28 -5.74 19.87
CA MET A 4 -9.72 -4.59 19.07
C MET A 4 -10.69 -3.70 19.88
N LYS A 5 -10.38 -2.42 20.00
CA LYS A 5 -11.16 -1.43 20.75
C LYS A 5 -11.88 -0.47 19.82
N THR A 6 -13.17 -0.21 20.06
CA THR A 6 -13.97 0.75 19.28
C THR A 6 -13.93 2.19 19.83
N LYS A 7 -13.43 2.40 21.05
CA LYS A 7 -13.41 3.73 21.69
C LYS A 7 -12.66 4.81 20.89
N PRO A 8 -11.48 4.55 20.30
CA PRO A 8 -10.82 5.57 19.48
C PRO A 8 -11.66 6.01 18.28
N THR A 9 -12.31 5.06 17.60
CA THR A 9 -13.22 5.34 16.48
C THR A 9 -14.44 6.17 16.97
N GLN A 10 -15.03 5.79 18.09
CA GLN A 10 -16.14 6.55 18.69
C GLN A 10 -15.74 7.98 19.04
N GLN A 11 -14.53 8.18 19.56
CA GLN A 11 -14.01 9.52 19.86
C GLN A 11 -13.78 10.34 18.59
N ALA A 12 -13.20 9.75 17.55
CA ALA A 12 -13.00 10.42 16.26
C ALA A 12 -14.33 10.86 15.63
N ILE A 13 -15.35 10.00 15.66
CA ILE A 13 -16.70 10.32 15.21
C ILE A 13 -17.27 11.50 16.00
N ARG A 14 -17.15 11.48 17.32
CA ARG A 14 -17.65 12.57 18.17
C ARG A 14 -16.98 13.90 17.86
N LEU A 15 -15.67 13.91 17.68
CA LEU A 15 -14.94 15.11 17.33
C LEU A 15 -15.40 15.67 15.97
N LEU A 16 -15.58 14.79 14.98
CA LEU A 16 -16.10 15.20 13.68
C LEU A 16 -17.51 15.81 13.76
N MET A 17 -18.38 15.17 14.54
CA MET A 17 -19.77 15.66 14.74
C MET A 17 -19.80 16.99 15.50
N GLN A 18 -18.86 17.27 16.40
CA GLN A 18 -18.73 18.58 17.06
C GLN A 18 -18.42 19.71 16.09
N GLU A 19 -17.75 19.40 14.97
CA GLU A 19 -17.50 20.34 13.86
C GLU A 19 -18.70 20.45 12.90
N GLY A 20 -19.83 19.83 13.22
CA GLY A 20 -21.05 19.87 12.39
C GLY A 20 -21.03 18.92 11.20
N ILE A 21 -20.08 18.00 11.12
CA ILE A 21 -19.96 17.03 10.04
C ILE A 21 -20.47 15.66 10.53
N PHE A 22 -21.48 15.13 9.86
CA PHE A 22 -22.08 13.84 10.17
C PHE A 22 -21.66 12.81 9.12
N PRO A 23 -20.88 11.77 9.47
CA PRO A 23 -20.42 10.80 8.50
C PRO A 23 -21.56 9.88 8.07
N ASP A 24 -21.65 9.60 6.76
CA ASP A 24 -22.57 8.61 6.21
C ASP A 24 -21.96 7.20 6.20
N PHE A 25 -20.65 7.10 6.09
CA PHE A 25 -19.89 5.86 6.12
C PHE A 25 -18.68 6.00 7.02
N ILE A 26 -18.34 4.91 7.71
CA ILE A 26 -17.15 4.84 8.56
C ILE A 26 -16.29 3.69 8.08
N LEU A 27 -15.11 4.00 7.52
CA LEU A 27 -14.13 3.02 7.12
C LEU A 27 -13.16 2.77 8.27
N CYS A 28 -13.23 1.58 8.84
CA CYS A 28 -12.45 1.21 10.02
C CYS A 28 -11.21 0.42 9.62
N ARG A 29 -10.03 1.07 9.69
CA ARG A 29 -8.75 0.39 9.56
C ARG A 29 -8.37 -0.36 10.82
N ALA A 30 -7.99 -1.63 10.66
CA ALA A 30 -7.51 -2.48 11.74
C ALA A 30 -6.66 -3.62 11.18
N HIS A 31 -5.85 -4.28 12.02
CA HIS A 31 -5.04 -5.43 11.59
C HIS A 31 -5.88 -6.61 11.11
N VAL A 32 -7.10 -6.74 11.61
CA VAL A 32 -8.03 -7.81 11.24
C VAL A 32 -9.40 -7.23 10.90
N PRO A 33 -10.24 -7.94 10.12
CA PRO A 33 -11.60 -7.49 9.82
C PRO A 33 -12.43 -7.24 11.08
N LEU A 34 -13.34 -6.26 11.01
CA LEU A 34 -14.31 -6.01 12.07
C LEU A 34 -15.33 -7.14 12.14
N ASP A 35 -15.62 -7.59 13.34
CA ASP A 35 -16.75 -8.47 13.60
C ASP A 35 -18.09 -7.70 13.73
N ALA A 36 -19.19 -8.43 13.69
CA ALA A 36 -20.54 -7.87 13.78
C ALA A 36 -20.75 -7.10 15.09
N VAL A 37 -20.19 -7.57 16.21
CA VAL A 37 -20.35 -6.92 17.52
C VAL A 37 -19.70 -5.54 17.53
N ARG A 38 -18.55 -5.40 16.89
CA ARG A 38 -17.85 -4.10 16.79
C ARG A 38 -18.53 -3.15 15.83
N LYS A 39 -19.03 -3.65 14.69
CA LYS A 39 -19.88 -2.86 13.77
C LYS A 39 -21.10 -2.32 14.49
N GLN A 40 -21.82 -3.15 15.24
CA GLN A 40 -23.00 -2.76 16.01
C GLN A 40 -22.70 -1.74 17.13
N LYS A 41 -21.56 -1.87 17.83
CA LYS A 41 -21.14 -0.86 18.81
C LYS A 41 -20.87 0.51 18.18
N ILE A 42 -20.34 0.55 16.97
CA ILE A 42 -20.11 1.80 16.24
C ILE A 42 -21.43 2.37 15.74
N GLU A 43 -22.32 1.53 15.19
CA GLU A 43 -23.67 1.88 14.79
C GLU A 43 -24.41 2.64 15.89
N VAL A 44 -24.54 2.03 17.06
CA VAL A 44 -25.25 2.63 18.21
C VAL A 44 -24.64 3.96 18.62
N TYR A 45 -23.30 4.09 18.58
CA TYR A 45 -22.62 5.30 18.99
C TYR A 45 -22.71 6.43 17.94
N ALA A 46 -22.57 6.08 16.67
CA ALA A 46 -22.55 7.02 15.55
C ALA A 46 -23.94 7.37 15.02
N ASN A 47 -24.97 6.63 15.45
CA ASN A 47 -26.33 6.71 14.93
C ASN A 47 -26.38 6.56 13.40
N ILE A 48 -25.63 5.60 12.88
CA ILE A 48 -25.61 5.17 11.49
C ILE A 48 -25.87 3.66 11.41
N ASP A 49 -26.33 3.18 10.27
CA ASP A 49 -26.55 1.76 10.04
C ASP A 49 -25.21 0.97 10.13
N ALA A 50 -25.21 -0.19 10.82
CA ALA A 50 -24.06 -1.09 10.89
C ALA A 50 -23.52 -1.50 9.48
N ASP A 51 -24.41 -1.53 8.49
CA ASP A 51 -24.08 -1.76 7.09
C ASP A 51 -23.22 -0.65 6.48
N HIS A 52 -23.21 0.54 7.06
CA HIS A 52 -22.38 1.66 6.68
C HIS A 52 -21.03 1.71 7.45
N VAL A 53 -20.82 0.78 8.39
CA VAL A 53 -19.53 0.57 9.04
C VAL A 53 -18.72 -0.44 8.23
N ILE A 54 -17.80 0.06 7.44
CA ILE A 54 -17.02 -0.71 6.47
C ILE A 54 -15.72 -1.19 7.11
N SER A 55 -15.47 -2.48 7.02
CA SER A 55 -14.21 -3.07 7.45
C SER A 55 -13.12 -2.83 6.41
N ALA A 56 -11.99 -2.28 6.84
CA ALA A 56 -10.82 -2.00 6.01
C ALA A 56 -9.56 -2.61 6.67
N PRO A 57 -9.41 -3.95 6.64
CA PRO A 57 -8.27 -4.62 7.27
C PRO A 57 -6.97 -4.23 6.58
N ASP A 58 -5.85 -4.33 7.34
CA ASP A 58 -4.53 -4.18 6.76
C ASP A 58 -4.30 -5.27 5.69
N VAL A 59 -3.58 -4.90 4.66
CA VAL A 59 -3.27 -5.75 3.51
C VAL A 59 -1.77 -5.65 3.20
N ASP A 60 -1.19 -6.73 2.70
CA ASP A 60 0.20 -6.74 2.26
C ASP A 60 0.37 -6.02 0.92
N ASN A 61 -0.67 -6.06 0.09
CA ASN A 61 -0.70 -5.45 -1.22
C ASN A 61 -1.85 -4.43 -1.31
N VAL A 62 -1.52 -3.16 -1.50
CA VAL A 62 -2.51 -2.07 -1.58
C VAL A 62 -3.58 -2.31 -2.67
N TYR A 63 -3.27 -3.07 -3.70
CA TYR A 63 -4.21 -3.41 -4.78
C TYR A 63 -5.31 -4.40 -4.35
N GLU A 64 -5.22 -4.97 -3.15
CA GLU A 64 -6.30 -5.77 -2.55
C GLU A 64 -7.43 -4.89 -1.96
N VAL A 65 -7.13 -3.63 -1.63
CA VAL A 65 -8.10 -2.72 -1.00
C VAL A 65 -9.41 -2.58 -1.79
N PRO A 66 -9.40 -2.39 -3.13
CA PRO A 66 -10.64 -2.35 -3.91
C PRO A 66 -11.45 -3.64 -3.83
N LEU A 67 -10.79 -4.80 -3.79
CA LEU A 67 -11.46 -6.09 -3.64
C LEU A 67 -12.09 -6.27 -2.25
N ASN A 68 -11.46 -5.74 -1.21
CA ASN A 68 -12.02 -5.75 0.14
C ASN A 68 -13.24 -4.83 0.25
N PHE A 69 -13.22 -3.67 -0.39
CA PHE A 69 -14.38 -2.80 -0.46
C PHE A 69 -15.52 -3.39 -1.29
N GLU A 70 -15.20 -4.17 -2.33
CA GLU A 70 -16.23 -4.89 -3.09
C GLU A 70 -16.90 -5.98 -2.24
N LYS A 71 -16.16 -6.71 -1.41
CA LYS A 71 -16.74 -7.68 -0.44
C LYS A 71 -17.71 -7.01 0.54
N GLU A 72 -17.45 -5.78 0.92
CA GLU A 72 -18.31 -4.96 1.78
C GLU A 72 -19.43 -4.25 0.99
N HIS A 73 -19.52 -4.45 -0.33
CA HIS A 73 -20.48 -3.80 -1.23
C HIS A 73 -20.45 -2.26 -1.17
N LEU A 74 -19.30 -1.65 -0.85
CA LEU A 74 -19.19 -0.21 -0.63
C LEU A 74 -19.67 0.60 -1.83
N GLY A 75 -19.32 0.20 -3.06
CA GLY A 75 -19.74 0.89 -4.28
C GLY A 75 -21.26 0.96 -4.42
N ARG A 76 -21.95 -0.15 -4.20
CA ARG A 76 -23.44 -0.20 -4.26
C ARG A 76 -24.08 0.64 -3.16
N LYS A 77 -23.51 0.63 -1.95
CA LYS A 77 -23.99 1.43 -0.81
C LYS A 77 -23.86 2.93 -1.09
N LEU A 78 -22.72 3.35 -1.68
CA LEU A 78 -22.52 4.72 -2.10
C LEU A 78 -23.50 5.15 -3.20
N LEU A 79 -23.69 4.34 -4.25
CA LEU A 79 -24.68 4.63 -5.29
C LEU A 79 -26.10 4.77 -4.71
N LYS A 80 -26.49 3.87 -3.81
CA LYS A 80 -27.78 3.95 -3.10
C LYS A 80 -27.90 5.25 -2.30
N LYS A 81 -26.85 5.67 -1.59
CA LYS A 81 -26.83 6.92 -0.82
C LYS A 81 -27.02 8.16 -1.68
N PHE A 82 -26.46 8.14 -2.89
CA PHE A 82 -26.59 9.23 -3.86
C PHE A 82 -27.84 9.13 -4.77
N ASP A 83 -28.70 8.14 -4.52
CA ASP A 83 -29.87 7.84 -5.37
C ASP A 83 -29.47 7.62 -6.84
N LEU A 84 -28.39 6.90 -7.07
CA LEU A 84 -27.85 6.58 -8.38
C LEU A 84 -27.99 5.09 -8.67
N ALA A 85 -28.39 4.78 -9.89
CA ALA A 85 -28.37 3.41 -10.38
C ALA A 85 -26.95 3.04 -10.91
N PRO A 86 -26.48 1.81 -10.74
CA PRO A 86 -25.25 1.36 -11.38
C PRO A 86 -25.42 1.34 -12.90
N ARG A 87 -24.43 1.84 -13.64
CA ARG A 87 -24.44 1.82 -15.11
C ARG A 87 -24.25 0.40 -15.66
N ALA A 88 -23.47 -0.42 -14.96
CA ALA A 88 -23.19 -1.81 -15.27
C ALA A 88 -22.70 -2.52 -14.00
N GLU A 89 -22.80 -3.85 -13.97
CA GLU A 89 -22.14 -4.64 -12.95
C GLU A 89 -20.63 -4.65 -13.19
N PRO A 90 -19.81 -4.32 -12.17
CA PRO A 90 -18.37 -4.28 -12.33
C PRO A 90 -17.80 -5.69 -12.52
N SER A 91 -16.93 -5.86 -13.51
CA SER A 91 -16.14 -7.08 -13.66
C SER A 91 -14.80 -6.91 -12.94
N TRP A 92 -14.60 -7.67 -11.88
CA TRP A 92 -13.36 -7.68 -11.11
C TRP A 92 -12.36 -8.76 -11.54
N ALA A 93 -12.66 -9.54 -12.59
CA ALA A 93 -11.83 -10.67 -13.00
C ALA A 93 -10.38 -10.25 -13.33
N GLY A 94 -10.23 -9.27 -14.21
CA GLY A 94 -8.89 -8.79 -14.59
C GLY A 94 -8.14 -8.09 -13.46
N TRP A 95 -8.86 -7.49 -12.50
CA TRP A 95 -8.22 -6.91 -11.33
C TRP A 95 -7.71 -8.00 -10.37
N ARG A 96 -8.52 -9.03 -10.11
CA ARG A 96 -8.11 -10.19 -9.29
C ARG A 96 -6.90 -10.90 -9.85
N GLU A 97 -6.87 -11.12 -11.17
CA GLU A 97 -5.73 -11.74 -11.85
C GLU A 97 -4.43 -10.97 -11.60
N ARG A 98 -4.48 -9.63 -11.67
CA ARG A 98 -3.31 -8.78 -11.41
C ARG A 98 -2.88 -8.80 -9.94
N VAL A 99 -3.84 -8.74 -9.01
CA VAL A 99 -3.58 -8.85 -7.58
C VAL A 99 -2.93 -10.19 -7.24
N ASP A 100 -3.44 -11.27 -7.83
CA ASP A 100 -2.87 -12.60 -7.70
C ASP A 100 -1.46 -12.70 -8.27
N ALA A 101 -1.20 -12.12 -9.43
CA ALA A 101 0.14 -12.12 -10.04
C ALA A 101 1.18 -11.39 -9.18
N ILE A 102 0.77 -10.32 -8.47
CA ILE A 102 1.64 -9.62 -7.51
C ILE A 102 1.88 -10.47 -6.26
N GLY A 103 0.83 -11.09 -5.70
CA GLY A 103 0.91 -11.86 -4.46
C GLY A 103 1.59 -13.23 -4.63
N ASN A 104 1.36 -13.90 -5.77
CA ASN A 104 1.78 -15.27 -6.07
C ASN A 104 2.61 -15.35 -7.37
N PRO A 105 3.77 -14.69 -7.44
CA PRO A 105 4.60 -14.73 -8.65
C PRO A 105 5.19 -16.12 -8.87
N LYS A 106 5.33 -16.52 -10.15
CA LYS A 106 5.90 -17.82 -10.55
C LYS A 106 7.40 -17.95 -10.21
N GLU A 107 8.11 -16.86 -10.33
CA GLU A 107 9.53 -16.75 -9.99
C GLU A 107 9.82 -15.41 -9.30
N LYS A 108 10.98 -15.28 -8.69
CA LYS A 108 11.39 -14.05 -7.99
C LYS A 108 12.77 -13.63 -8.45
N ILE A 109 12.92 -12.35 -8.75
CA ILE A 109 14.20 -11.72 -9.07
C ILE A 109 14.56 -10.67 -8.02
N LYS A 110 15.85 -10.38 -7.91
CA LYS A 110 16.36 -9.30 -7.05
C LYS A 110 16.81 -8.13 -7.90
N ILE A 111 16.33 -6.94 -7.56
CA ILE A 111 16.74 -5.67 -8.18
C ILE A 111 17.47 -4.83 -7.14
N ALA A 112 18.69 -4.40 -7.48
CA ALA A 112 19.40 -3.40 -6.70
C ALA A 112 18.88 -2.00 -7.06
N MET A 113 18.34 -1.30 -6.09
CA MET A 113 17.92 0.09 -6.22
C MET A 113 18.99 0.99 -5.61
N VAL A 114 19.83 1.54 -6.46
CA VAL A 114 20.93 2.42 -6.05
C VAL A 114 20.42 3.85 -5.92
N GLY A 115 20.46 4.38 -4.71
CA GLY A 115 19.92 5.71 -4.42
C GLY A 115 20.75 6.49 -3.41
N LYS A 116 20.33 7.73 -3.23
CA LYS A 116 20.72 8.59 -2.13
C LYS A 116 19.60 8.56 -1.09
N TYR A 117 19.92 8.84 0.17
CA TYR A 117 18.94 8.91 1.26
C TYR A 117 18.18 7.59 1.51
N VAL A 118 18.83 6.47 1.18
CA VAL A 118 18.27 5.13 1.40
C VAL A 118 18.26 4.80 2.88
N ASP A 119 19.29 5.25 3.60
CA ASP A 119 19.44 5.04 5.03
C ASP A 119 19.59 6.38 5.75
N ILE A 120 18.57 6.75 6.55
CA ILE A 120 18.60 7.92 7.41
C ILE A 120 18.48 7.43 8.86
N GLY A 121 19.59 6.95 9.39
CA GLY A 121 19.66 6.41 10.75
C GLY A 121 18.87 5.10 10.90
N GLN A 122 17.82 5.09 11.72
CA GLN A 122 17.01 3.89 11.98
C GLN A 122 15.86 3.67 10.98
N PHE A 123 15.72 4.52 9.97
CA PHE A 123 14.60 4.48 9.02
C PHE A 123 15.09 4.35 7.59
N THR A 124 14.51 3.41 6.86
CA THR A 124 14.67 3.31 5.40
C THR A 124 13.54 4.09 4.74
N LEU A 125 13.86 5.14 3.99
CA LEU A 125 12.86 5.93 3.27
C LEU A 125 12.43 5.25 1.95
N ALA A 126 11.77 4.10 2.07
CA ALA A 126 11.20 3.40 0.91
C ALA A 126 10.25 4.30 0.10
N ASP A 127 9.56 5.23 0.77
CA ASP A 127 8.60 6.15 0.15
C ASP A 127 9.25 7.18 -0.78
N SER A 128 10.54 7.48 -0.62
CA SER A 128 11.26 8.41 -1.50
C SER A 128 11.23 8.00 -2.98
N TYR A 129 11.04 6.72 -3.26
CA TYR A 129 11.01 6.15 -4.60
C TYR A 129 9.75 5.30 -4.85
N ILE A 130 8.65 5.63 -4.20
CA ILE A 130 7.40 4.85 -4.26
C ILE A 130 6.90 4.62 -5.69
N SER A 131 7.08 5.60 -6.58
CA SER A 131 6.70 5.48 -7.99
C SER A 131 7.50 4.42 -8.72
N VAL A 132 8.81 4.34 -8.44
CA VAL A 132 9.70 3.33 -9.04
C VAL A 132 9.37 1.94 -8.50
N ASN A 133 9.14 1.83 -7.19
CA ASN A 133 8.70 0.59 -6.56
C ASN A 133 7.40 0.08 -7.17
N SER A 134 6.42 0.97 -7.34
CA SER A 134 5.13 0.63 -7.95
C SER A 134 5.30 0.22 -9.41
N ALA A 135 6.14 0.92 -10.17
CA ALA A 135 6.41 0.58 -11.57
C ALA A 135 7.05 -0.81 -11.70
N LEU A 136 7.99 -1.16 -10.81
CA LEU A 136 8.60 -2.49 -10.78
C LEU A 136 7.60 -3.58 -10.39
N ALA A 137 6.73 -3.31 -9.41
CA ALA A 137 5.67 -4.24 -9.03
C ALA A 137 4.69 -4.48 -10.20
N HIS A 138 4.33 -3.43 -10.94
CA HIS A 138 3.45 -3.55 -12.11
C HIS A 138 4.12 -4.34 -13.25
N ALA A 139 5.38 -4.04 -13.55
CA ALA A 139 6.14 -4.78 -14.56
C ALA A 139 6.28 -6.26 -14.17
N GLY A 140 6.59 -6.52 -12.91
CA GLY A 140 6.66 -7.88 -12.38
C GLY A 140 5.34 -8.62 -12.51
N ALA A 141 4.21 -7.99 -12.16
CA ALA A 141 2.87 -8.57 -12.32
C ALA A 141 2.56 -8.92 -13.76
N GLN A 142 2.92 -8.04 -14.72
CA GLN A 142 2.72 -8.26 -16.15
C GLN A 142 3.52 -9.47 -16.66
N LEU A 143 4.71 -9.70 -16.10
CA LEU A 143 5.60 -10.79 -16.48
C LEU A 143 5.44 -12.05 -15.60
N SER A 144 4.55 -12.02 -14.61
CA SER A 144 4.39 -13.06 -13.58
C SER A 144 5.66 -13.32 -12.76
N VAL A 145 6.46 -12.27 -12.55
CA VAL A 145 7.74 -12.28 -11.82
C VAL A 145 7.61 -11.41 -10.56
N GLY A 146 7.96 -11.95 -9.41
CA GLY A 146 8.07 -11.20 -8.17
C GLY A 146 9.37 -10.41 -8.13
N VAL A 147 9.28 -9.12 -7.85
CA VAL A 147 10.44 -8.24 -7.76
C VAL A 147 10.75 -7.96 -6.29
N LYS A 148 11.89 -8.48 -5.82
CA LYS A 148 12.45 -8.09 -4.53
C LYS A 148 13.41 -6.92 -4.74
N ILE A 149 13.12 -5.78 -4.13
CA ILE A 149 13.95 -4.58 -4.21
C ILE A 149 14.84 -4.53 -2.98
N ASP A 150 16.16 -4.54 -3.19
CA ASP A 150 17.14 -4.27 -2.15
C ASP A 150 17.73 -2.86 -2.38
N TRP A 151 17.64 -2.04 -1.36
CA TRP A 151 18.11 -0.66 -1.39
C TRP A 151 19.60 -0.58 -1.11
N ILE A 152 20.34 0.05 -2.02
CA ILE A 152 21.78 0.20 -1.91
C ILE A 152 22.11 1.69 -1.82
N ASP A 153 22.67 2.14 -0.72
CA ASP A 153 23.21 3.50 -0.63
C ASP A 153 24.41 3.64 -1.57
N SER A 154 24.36 4.61 -2.45
CA SER A 154 25.43 4.89 -3.40
C SER A 154 26.79 5.15 -2.72
N LYS A 155 26.82 5.67 -1.50
CA LYS A 155 28.04 5.83 -0.71
C LYS A 155 28.69 4.48 -0.33
N LEU A 156 27.90 3.41 -0.18
CA LEU A 156 28.46 2.08 0.05
C LEU A 156 29.22 1.56 -1.18
N ILE A 157 28.68 1.84 -2.38
CA ILE A 157 29.36 1.49 -3.65
C ILE A 157 30.60 2.34 -3.83
N GLU A 158 30.54 3.62 -3.47
CA GLU A 158 31.70 4.51 -3.50
C GLU A 158 32.86 3.96 -2.66
N LYS A 159 32.55 3.49 -1.45
CA LYS A 159 33.52 2.97 -0.48
C LYS A 159 33.98 1.54 -0.79
N ASN A 160 33.08 0.63 -1.15
CA ASN A 160 33.36 -0.81 -1.23
C ASN A 160 33.45 -1.34 -2.66
N GLY A 161 33.16 -0.51 -3.66
CA GLY A 161 33.15 -0.88 -5.06
C GLY A 161 31.83 -1.49 -5.54
N PRO A 162 31.68 -1.65 -6.88
CA PRO A 162 30.42 -2.11 -7.49
C PRO A 162 30.20 -3.62 -7.40
N SER A 163 31.14 -4.41 -6.92
CA SER A 163 30.99 -5.86 -6.74
C SER A 163 29.84 -6.26 -5.83
N LEU A 164 29.37 -5.34 -4.97
CA LEU A 164 28.14 -5.50 -4.17
C LEU A 164 26.89 -5.76 -5.02
N LEU A 165 26.94 -5.42 -6.31
CA LEU A 165 25.83 -5.53 -7.25
C LEU A 165 25.77 -6.87 -7.99
N SER A 166 26.77 -7.73 -7.82
CA SER A 166 26.93 -8.99 -8.59
C SER A 166 25.79 -10.02 -8.44
N ASN A 167 25.07 -9.97 -7.31
CA ASN A 167 24.01 -10.94 -6.99
C ASN A 167 22.60 -10.47 -7.38
N TYR A 168 22.48 -9.39 -8.14
CA TYR A 168 21.22 -8.83 -8.58
C TYR A 168 20.93 -9.15 -10.05
N SER A 169 19.67 -9.42 -10.34
CA SER A 169 19.20 -9.66 -11.72
C SER A 169 19.09 -8.38 -12.53
N GLY A 170 19.09 -7.24 -11.88
CA GLY A 170 19.07 -5.92 -12.51
C GLY A 170 19.43 -4.82 -11.51
N ILE A 171 19.85 -3.68 -12.05
CA ILE A 171 20.29 -2.53 -11.27
C ILE A 171 19.54 -1.30 -11.78
N ILE A 172 18.96 -0.53 -10.85
CA ILE A 172 18.35 0.77 -11.14
C ILE A 172 19.11 1.84 -10.38
N VAL A 173 19.64 2.82 -11.09
CA VAL A 173 20.32 3.97 -10.50
C VAL A 173 19.38 5.17 -10.57
N ASN A 174 18.82 5.53 -9.42
CA ASN A 174 17.86 6.63 -9.34
C ASN A 174 18.51 8.00 -9.41
N GLY A 175 17.76 8.98 -9.88
CA GLY A 175 18.13 10.39 -9.81
C GLY A 175 18.41 10.85 -8.37
N GLY A 176 18.98 12.03 -8.21
CA GLY A 176 19.21 12.68 -6.91
C GLY A 176 20.18 13.83 -7.03
N PHE A 177 19.90 14.89 -6.27
CA PHE A 177 20.67 16.12 -6.27
C PHE A 177 21.78 16.10 -5.20
N GLY A 178 22.75 17.02 -5.35
CA GLY A 178 23.86 17.19 -4.41
C GLY A 178 25.06 16.26 -4.65
N ALA A 179 26.24 16.65 -4.19
CA ALA A 179 27.51 15.99 -4.48
C ALA A 179 27.70 14.61 -3.82
N GLY A 180 27.11 14.36 -2.63
CA GLY A 180 27.33 13.11 -1.90
C GLY A 180 26.81 11.89 -2.64
N GLY A 181 27.64 10.83 -2.80
CA GLY A 181 27.27 9.55 -3.41
C GLY A 181 27.17 9.56 -4.95
N ILE A 182 27.64 10.59 -5.63
CA ILE A 182 27.63 10.64 -7.09
C ILE A 182 28.61 9.61 -7.65
N GLU A 183 29.80 9.53 -7.13
CA GLU A 183 30.85 8.59 -7.59
C GLU A 183 30.36 7.13 -7.45
N GLY A 184 29.65 6.82 -6.38
CA GLY A 184 29.07 5.49 -6.21
C GLY A 184 27.99 5.16 -7.27
N LYS A 185 27.21 6.17 -7.69
CA LYS A 185 26.25 5.99 -8.79
C LYS A 185 26.94 5.80 -10.13
N ILE A 186 28.01 6.58 -10.41
CA ILE A 186 28.81 6.42 -11.62
C ILE A 186 29.37 5.00 -11.68
N LYS A 187 30.00 4.52 -10.59
CA LYS A 187 30.52 3.15 -10.51
C LYS A 187 29.43 2.07 -10.70
N ALA A 188 28.20 2.33 -10.23
CA ALA A 188 27.09 1.42 -10.44
C ALA A 188 26.59 1.39 -11.90
N ILE A 189 26.70 2.49 -12.62
CA ILE A 189 26.35 2.58 -14.05
C ILE A 189 27.44 1.95 -14.93
N GLU A 190 28.68 2.10 -14.56
CA GLU A 190 29.83 1.52 -15.29
C GLU A 190 29.89 -0.01 -15.13
N TYR A 191 29.38 -0.56 -14.04
CA TYR A 191 29.35 -2.00 -13.76
C TYR A 191 28.37 -2.73 -14.66
#